data_c1bb0aa8173921ce2930518d834ef37e
#
_entry.id   c1bb0aa8173921ce2930518d834ef37e
#
_cell.length_a   1.000
_cell.length_b   1.000
_cell.length_c   1.000
_cell.angle_alpha   90.00
_cell.angle_beta   90.00
_cell.angle_gamma   90.00
#
_symmetry.space_group_name_H-M   'P 1'
#
loop_
_entity.id
_entity.type
_entity.pdbx_description
1 polymer ?
#
loop_
_entity_poly.entity_id
_entity_poly.type
_entity_poly.pdbx_seq_one_letter_code
_entity_poly.pdbx_strand_id
1 'polypeptide(L)'
;KHELSSGRGETAQHQEALDWIRRARLPIGTDLPDEVIFNLGPIRFVAELWRVLKPGGHAFLSEFGIDDGWPAPVKLPGHTEYEVQYSHLRQAARWLGFQERYLSLPQFMGLKPDTKVLCTGAAYTIQRFCQAIDKPFIIRVYTEPELKQTLGDMLPKIQGTHYHDVADPAWFGLLDFKVLLLEKPGGAPKAQFTEQKGYRWYSQK
;
A
#
# COMPACT_ATOMS: atom_id res chain seq x y z
N LYS A 1 22.42 21.73 -3.45
CA LYS A 1 21.37 21.89 -2.42
C LYS A 1 20.17 22.47 -3.14
N HIS A 2 19.18 21.63 -3.45
CA HIS A 2 17.88 22.12 -3.92
C HIS A 2 17.14 22.64 -2.70
N GLU A 3 16.86 23.95 -2.67
CA GLU A 3 15.95 24.52 -1.70
C GLU A 3 14.53 24.26 -2.17
N LEU A 4 13.79 23.45 -1.42
CA LEU A 4 12.35 23.36 -1.55
C LEU A 4 11.78 24.70 -1.05
N SER A 5 11.52 25.62 -1.95
CA SER A 5 10.77 26.84 -1.65
C SER A 5 9.37 26.70 -2.24
N SER A 6 8.37 27.08 -1.48
CA SER A 6 7.02 27.17 -1.99
C SER A 6 6.89 28.44 -2.84
N GLY A 7 6.28 28.29 -4.00
CA GLY A 7 5.86 29.43 -4.82
C GLY A 7 4.75 30.25 -4.14
N ARG A 8 4.35 31.34 -4.75
CA ARG A 8 3.29 32.25 -4.27
C ARG A 8 2.05 31.49 -3.82
N GLY A 9 1.76 31.51 -2.51
CA GLY A 9 0.59 30.90 -1.91
C GLY A 9 0.90 29.74 -0.96
N GLU A 10 1.91 29.88 -0.08
CA GLU A 10 2.15 28.87 0.97
C GLU A 10 0.89 28.65 1.80
N THR A 11 0.28 27.50 1.60
CA THR A 11 -0.79 27.06 2.48
C THR A 11 -0.19 26.41 3.73
N ALA A 12 -0.94 26.38 4.83
CA ALA A 12 -0.54 25.68 6.05
C ALA A 12 -0.18 24.19 5.77
N GLN A 13 -0.77 23.60 4.75
CA GLN A 13 -0.48 22.23 4.31
C GLN A 13 0.93 22.11 3.67
N HIS A 14 1.34 23.09 2.87
CA HIS A 14 2.70 23.10 2.30
C HIS A 14 3.74 23.20 3.41
N GLN A 15 3.53 24.09 4.36
CA GLN A 15 4.45 24.24 5.49
C GLN A 15 4.53 22.95 6.31
N GLU A 16 3.42 22.31 6.57
CA GLU A 16 3.38 21.03 7.28
C GLU A 16 4.12 19.91 6.50
N ALA A 17 3.93 19.85 5.18
CA ALA A 17 4.66 18.89 4.34
C ALA A 17 6.18 19.10 4.43
N LEU A 18 6.64 20.34 4.33
CA LEU A 18 8.06 20.69 4.51
C LEU A 18 8.58 20.34 5.90
N ASP A 19 7.78 20.54 6.92
CA ASP A 19 8.13 20.17 8.29
C ASP A 19 8.28 18.65 8.45
N TRP A 20 7.39 17.85 7.86
CA TRP A 20 7.52 16.40 7.84
C TRP A 20 8.79 15.95 7.12
N ILE A 21 9.07 16.52 5.95
CA ILE A 21 10.28 16.23 5.16
C ILE A 21 11.52 16.45 6.01
N ARG A 22 11.62 17.61 6.65
CA ARG A 22 12.80 17.99 7.45
C ARG A 22 12.94 17.14 8.71
N ARG A 23 11.87 16.98 9.49
CA ARG A 23 11.91 16.32 10.80
C ARG A 23 12.08 14.81 10.70
N ALA A 24 11.30 14.18 9.86
CA ALA A 24 11.37 12.75 9.64
C ALA A 24 12.50 12.36 8.67
N ARG A 25 13.19 13.34 8.07
CA ARG A 25 14.22 13.12 7.04
C ARG A 25 13.71 12.22 5.92
N LEU A 26 12.54 12.60 5.38
CA LEU A 26 11.93 11.81 4.32
C LEU A 26 12.86 11.78 3.11
N PRO A 27 12.99 10.62 2.42
CA PRO A 27 13.85 10.50 1.27
C PRO A 27 13.28 11.31 0.10
N ILE A 28 13.95 12.39 -0.25
CA ILE A 28 13.65 13.21 -1.41
C ILE A 28 14.75 12.92 -2.42
N GLY A 29 14.39 12.43 -3.58
CA GLY A 29 15.34 12.18 -4.67
C GLY A 29 16.10 13.45 -5.08
N THR A 30 17.16 13.28 -5.82
CA THR A 30 17.96 14.40 -6.35
C THR A 30 17.30 15.06 -7.54
N ASP A 31 16.51 14.32 -8.30
CA ASP A 31 15.82 14.78 -9.51
C ASP A 31 14.37 15.09 -9.14
N LEU A 32 14.16 16.34 -8.72
CA LEU A 32 12.83 16.84 -8.39
C LEU A 32 12.18 17.40 -9.65
N PRO A 33 10.98 16.94 -10.00
CA PRO A 33 10.17 17.62 -11.00
C PRO A 33 9.70 19.00 -10.47
N ASP A 34 9.29 19.88 -11.38
CA ASP A 34 8.80 21.22 -11.03
C ASP A 34 7.60 21.16 -10.07
N GLU A 35 6.78 20.15 -10.19
CA GLU A 35 5.62 19.89 -9.32
C GLU A 35 5.67 18.47 -8.79
N VAL A 36 5.45 18.31 -7.49
CA VAL A 36 5.40 17.02 -6.82
C VAL A 36 4.10 16.85 -6.04
N ILE A 37 3.61 15.62 -6.02
CA ILE A 37 2.50 15.23 -5.17
C ILE A 37 3.07 14.66 -3.87
N PHE A 38 2.76 15.31 -2.76
CA PHE A 38 3.18 14.87 -1.44
C PHE A 38 2.01 14.24 -0.67
N ASN A 39 2.18 13.00 -0.25
CA ASN A 39 1.15 12.23 0.46
C ASN A 39 1.01 12.67 1.93
N LEU A 40 0.60 13.88 2.19
CA LEU A 40 0.43 14.39 3.55
C LEU A 40 -0.67 13.64 4.33
N GLY A 41 -1.76 13.27 3.67
CA GLY A 41 -2.86 12.51 4.27
C GLY A 41 -2.42 11.18 4.89
N PRO A 42 -1.77 10.28 4.15
CA PRO A 42 -1.21 9.03 4.68
C PRO A 42 -0.25 9.24 5.85
N ILE A 43 0.61 10.26 5.81
CA ILE A 43 1.53 10.57 6.91
C ILE A 43 0.77 11.02 8.17
N ARG A 44 -0.22 11.89 8.03
CA ARG A 44 -1.10 12.30 9.13
C ARG A 44 -1.82 11.10 9.73
N PHE A 45 -2.30 10.19 8.89
CA PHE A 45 -2.97 8.98 9.33
C PHE A 45 -2.05 8.11 10.19
N VAL A 46 -0.81 7.88 9.76
CA VAL A 46 0.17 7.13 10.56
C VAL A 46 0.50 7.84 11.88
N ALA A 47 0.57 9.16 11.87
CA ALA A 47 0.76 9.93 13.10
C ALA A 47 -0.43 9.79 14.06
N GLU A 48 -1.64 9.78 13.53
CA GLU A 48 -2.84 9.57 14.33
C GLU A 48 -2.91 8.13 14.88
N LEU A 49 -2.52 7.13 14.09
CA LEU A 49 -2.36 5.76 14.58
C LEU A 49 -1.40 5.68 15.75
N TRP A 50 -0.27 6.39 15.69
CA TRP A 50 0.67 6.46 16.81
C TRP A 50 0.00 7.01 18.08
N ARG A 51 -0.81 8.05 17.93
CA ARG A 51 -1.51 8.68 19.04
C ARG A 51 -2.54 7.77 19.70
N VAL A 52 -3.34 7.05 18.89
CA VAL A 52 -4.49 6.28 19.39
C VAL A 52 -4.16 4.84 19.77
N LEU A 53 -3.15 4.23 19.16
CA LEU A 53 -2.75 2.88 19.51
C LEU A 53 -2.15 2.81 20.90
N LYS A 54 -2.55 1.80 21.65
CA LYS A 54 -1.91 1.46 22.93
C LYS A 54 -0.51 0.86 22.67
N PRO A 55 0.41 0.93 23.65
CA PRO A 55 1.65 0.14 23.59
C PRO A 55 1.37 -1.34 23.32
N GLY A 56 2.11 -1.95 22.41
CA GLY A 56 1.85 -3.31 21.89
C GLY A 56 0.73 -3.39 20.86
N GLY A 57 0.09 -2.27 20.51
CA GLY A 57 -0.96 -2.22 19.48
C GLY A 57 -0.38 -2.31 18.07
N HIS A 58 -1.17 -2.88 17.19
CA HIS A 58 -0.79 -3.08 15.80
C HIS A 58 -1.74 -2.35 14.85
N ALA A 59 -1.22 -1.96 13.68
CA ALA A 59 -2.01 -1.48 12.57
C ALA A 59 -1.58 -2.20 11.29
N PHE A 60 -2.54 -2.41 10.41
CA PHE A 60 -2.38 -2.99 9.09
C PHE A 60 -2.85 -1.96 8.07
N LEU A 61 -1.99 -1.66 7.12
CA LEU A 61 -2.23 -0.73 6.04
C LEU A 61 -1.96 -1.46 4.73
N SER A 62 -2.92 -1.44 3.83
CA SER A 62 -2.72 -2.00 2.49
C SER A 62 -3.31 -1.06 1.47
N GLU A 63 -2.49 -0.68 0.50
CA GLU A 63 -2.88 0.21 -0.59
C GLU A 63 -1.91 0.01 -1.76
N PHE A 64 -2.32 0.45 -2.95
CA PHE A 64 -1.40 0.54 -4.08
C PHE A 64 -0.45 1.73 -3.90
N GLY A 65 0.76 1.57 -4.42
CA GLY A 65 1.75 2.63 -4.27
C GLY A 65 3.15 2.24 -4.71
N ILE A 66 4.02 3.21 -4.60
CA ILE A 66 5.41 3.16 -5.07
C ILE A 66 6.40 3.24 -3.91
N ASP A 67 7.58 2.69 -4.12
CA ASP A 67 8.70 2.77 -3.17
C ASP A 67 9.61 3.95 -3.46
N ASP A 68 9.84 4.23 -4.74
CA ASP A 68 10.74 5.27 -5.23
C ASP A 68 10.01 6.20 -6.21
N GLY A 69 10.53 7.41 -6.38
CA GLY A 69 9.93 8.42 -7.25
C GLY A 69 8.81 9.21 -6.56
N TRP A 70 7.92 9.81 -7.33
CA TRP A 70 6.81 10.63 -6.86
C TRP A 70 5.48 10.04 -7.28
N PRO A 71 4.46 10.06 -6.39
CA PRO A 71 3.14 9.55 -6.72
C PRO A 71 2.56 10.17 -7.98
N ALA A 72 2.05 9.32 -8.87
CA ALA A 72 1.35 9.75 -10.06
C ALA A 72 -0.17 9.74 -9.85
N PRO A 73 -0.91 10.58 -10.57
CA PRO A 73 -2.37 10.52 -10.59
C PRO A 73 -2.84 9.33 -11.44
N VAL A 74 -3.68 8.49 -10.87
CA VAL A 74 -4.40 7.43 -11.57
C VAL A 74 -5.81 7.91 -11.86
N LYS A 75 -6.10 8.18 -13.12
CA LYS A 75 -7.43 8.65 -13.56
C LYS A 75 -8.37 7.47 -13.71
N LEU A 76 -9.42 7.46 -12.91
CA LEU A 76 -10.52 6.50 -12.98
C LEU A 76 -11.82 7.20 -13.40
N PRO A 77 -12.83 6.46 -13.91
CA PRO A 77 -14.13 7.05 -14.19
C PRO A 77 -14.73 7.74 -12.96
N GLY A 78 -14.87 9.05 -13.02
CA GLY A 78 -15.49 9.87 -11.99
C GLY A 78 -14.58 10.38 -10.87
N HIS A 79 -13.33 9.91 -10.76
CA HIS A 79 -12.38 10.42 -9.75
C HIS A 79 -10.92 10.18 -10.14
N THR A 80 -10.01 10.79 -9.40
CA THR A 80 -8.57 10.58 -9.53
C THR A 80 -8.05 10.04 -8.20
N GLU A 81 -7.29 8.96 -8.27
CA GLU A 81 -6.56 8.40 -7.14
C GLU A 81 -5.08 8.74 -7.25
N TYR A 82 -4.37 8.62 -6.15
CA TYR A 82 -2.93 8.88 -6.08
C TYR A 82 -2.25 7.72 -5.37
N GLU A 83 -1.16 7.28 -5.94
CA GLU A 83 -0.33 6.25 -5.32
C GLU A 83 0.19 6.68 -3.96
N VAL A 84 0.32 5.72 -3.05
CA VAL A 84 0.97 5.97 -1.76
C VAL A 84 2.49 5.88 -1.91
N GLN A 85 3.19 6.92 -1.47
CA GLN A 85 4.65 6.94 -1.39
C GLN A 85 5.11 6.19 -0.14
N TYR A 86 5.39 4.91 -0.28
CA TYR A 86 5.71 4.05 0.86
C TYR A 86 7.06 4.35 1.51
N SER A 87 8.06 4.80 0.77
CA SER A 87 9.32 5.21 1.38
C SER A 87 9.14 6.35 2.38
N HIS A 88 8.28 7.32 2.05
CA HIS A 88 7.93 8.41 2.97
C HIS A 88 7.13 7.90 4.17
N LEU A 89 6.11 7.09 3.91
CA LEU A 89 5.23 6.57 4.95
C LEU A 89 5.98 5.71 5.97
N ARG A 90 6.86 4.82 5.48
CA ARG A 90 7.73 3.98 6.31
C ARG A 90 8.70 4.81 7.14
N GLN A 91 9.34 5.80 6.50
CA GLN A 91 10.27 6.68 7.20
C GLN A 91 9.57 7.52 8.28
N ALA A 92 8.37 8.04 7.99
CA ALA A 92 7.55 8.73 8.99
C ALA A 92 7.15 7.78 10.14
N ALA A 93 6.74 6.55 9.85
CA ALA A 93 6.41 5.55 10.86
C ALA A 93 7.60 5.24 11.78
N ARG A 94 8.79 5.02 11.21
CA ARG A 94 10.02 4.80 12.00
C ARG A 94 10.37 6.01 12.86
N TRP A 95 10.26 7.20 12.30
CA TRP A 95 10.52 8.45 13.03
C TRP A 95 9.55 8.61 14.21
N LEU A 96 8.29 8.22 14.03
CA LEU A 96 7.30 8.15 15.09
C LEU A 96 7.62 7.08 16.15
N GLY A 97 8.45 6.12 15.85
CA GLY A 97 8.87 5.07 16.76
C GLY A 97 8.18 3.72 16.57
N PHE A 98 7.39 3.57 15.51
CA PHE A 98 6.86 2.27 15.13
C PHE A 98 7.97 1.29 14.75
N GLN A 99 7.79 0.04 15.13
CA GLN A 99 8.42 -1.08 14.43
C GLN A 99 7.56 -1.38 13.20
N GLU A 100 8.20 -1.46 12.03
CA GLU A 100 7.49 -1.66 10.77
C GLU A 100 7.96 -2.94 10.09
N ARG A 101 7.02 -3.59 9.43
CA ARG A 101 7.28 -4.66 8.48
C ARG A 101 6.57 -4.34 7.17
N TYR A 102 7.31 -4.34 6.10
CA TYR A 102 6.84 -3.96 4.78
C TYR A 102 6.97 -5.13 3.80
N LEU A 103 5.90 -5.45 3.11
CA LEU A 103 5.79 -6.60 2.22
C LEU A 103 5.00 -6.21 0.97
N SER A 104 5.25 -6.91 -0.14
CA SER A 104 4.27 -6.95 -1.21
C SER A 104 3.03 -7.74 -0.78
N LEU A 105 1.89 -7.49 -1.40
CA LEU A 105 0.68 -8.26 -1.10
C LEU A 105 0.86 -9.77 -1.30
N PRO A 106 1.50 -10.26 -2.38
CA PRO A 106 1.81 -11.69 -2.52
C PRO A 106 2.64 -12.26 -1.36
N GLN A 107 3.67 -11.53 -0.91
CA GLN A 107 4.48 -11.95 0.24
C GLN A 107 3.66 -12.02 1.53
N PHE A 108 2.81 -11.03 1.75
CA PHE A 108 1.93 -11.01 2.91
C PHE A 108 0.94 -12.19 2.90
N MET A 109 0.41 -12.54 1.75
CA MET A 109 -0.48 -13.69 1.56
C MET A 109 0.26 -15.04 1.64
N GLY A 110 1.58 -15.05 1.75
CA GLY A 110 2.40 -16.26 1.78
C GLY A 110 2.40 -17.02 0.45
N LEU A 111 2.15 -16.31 -0.67
CA LEU A 111 2.18 -16.91 -1.99
C LEU A 111 3.63 -17.23 -2.37
N LYS A 112 3.83 -18.43 -2.88
CA LYS A 112 5.13 -18.84 -3.38
C LYS A 112 5.41 -18.23 -4.75
N PRO A 113 6.68 -18.05 -5.15
CA PRO A 113 7.04 -17.49 -6.45
C PRO A 113 6.48 -18.26 -7.65
N ASP A 114 6.24 -19.56 -7.49
CA ASP A 114 5.66 -20.46 -8.49
C ASP A 114 4.12 -20.54 -8.46
N THR A 115 3.49 -19.74 -7.60
CA THR A 115 2.03 -19.67 -7.53
C THR A 115 1.49 -18.98 -8.77
N LYS A 116 0.58 -19.64 -9.44
CA LYS A 116 -0.19 -19.07 -10.55
C LYS A 116 -1.55 -18.64 -10.08
N VAL A 117 -2.00 -17.52 -10.55
CA VAL A 117 -3.30 -16.93 -10.18
C VAL A 117 -4.16 -16.76 -11.41
N LEU A 118 -5.46 -16.99 -11.26
CA LEU A 118 -6.44 -16.69 -12.28
C LEU A 118 -6.72 -15.19 -12.29
N CYS A 119 -6.77 -14.60 -13.47
CA CYS A 119 -7.32 -13.26 -13.57
C CYS A 119 -8.79 -13.22 -13.13
N THR A 120 -9.24 -12.09 -12.61
CA THR A 120 -10.60 -11.93 -12.07
C THR A 120 -11.69 -12.31 -13.07
N GLY A 121 -11.55 -11.91 -14.34
CA GLY A 121 -12.51 -12.24 -15.38
C GLY A 121 -12.59 -13.75 -15.64
N ALA A 122 -11.46 -14.43 -15.67
CA ALA A 122 -11.43 -15.90 -15.82
C ALA A 122 -12.06 -16.59 -14.59
N ALA A 123 -11.77 -16.12 -13.37
CA ALA A 123 -12.35 -16.67 -12.16
C ALA A 123 -13.89 -16.58 -12.16
N TYR A 124 -14.45 -15.44 -12.54
CA TYR A 124 -15.90 -15.27 -12.66
C TYR A 124 -16.50 -16.13 -13.78
N THR A 125 -15.82 -16.27 -14.91
CA THR A 125 -16.27 -17.14 -16.00
C THR A 125 -16.35 -18.60 -15.56
N ILE A 126 -15.30 -19.08 -14.88
CA ILE A 126 -15.26 -20.43 -14.33
C ILE A 126 -16.36 -20.63 -13.28
N GLN A 127 -16.56 -19.66 -12.40
CA GLN A 127 -17.61 -19.74 -11.40
C GLN A 127 -18.99 -19.90 -12.04
N ARG A 128 -19.34 -19.07 -13.03
CA ARG A 128 -20.61 -19.18 -13.75
C ARG A 128 -20.76 -20.51 -14.46
N PHE A 129 -19.70 -20.99 -15.07
CA PHE A 129 -19.71 -22.30 -15.73
C PHE A 129 -19.95 -23.43 -14.70
N CYS A 130 -19.24 -23.42 -13.58
CA CYS A 130 -19.42 -24.42 -12.54
C CYS A 130 -20.82 -24.37 -11.93
N GLN A 131 -21.39 -23.19 -11.74
CA GLN A 131 -22.78 -23.03 -11.29
C GLN A 131 -23.77 -23.66 -12.28
N ALA A 132 -23.55 -23.48 -13.58
CA ALA A 132 -24.43 -24.04 -14.61
C ALA A 132 -24.44 -25.61 -14.67
N ILE A 133 -23.40 -26.23 -14.16
CA ILE A 133 -23.26 -27.70 -14.10
C ILE A 133 -23.36 -28.24 -12.66
N ASP A 134 -23.85 -27.43 -11.75
CA ASP A 134 -24.03 -27.74 -10.32
C ASP A 134 -22.75 -28.26 -9.64
N LYS A 135 -21.61 -27.63 -9.99
CA LYS A 135 -20.32 -27.94 -9.40
C LYS A 135 -19.84 -26.77 -8.52
N PRO A 136 -19.45 -27.06 -7.26
CA PRO A 136 -18.98 -25.97 -6.39
C PRO A 136 -17.65 -25.40 -6.90
N PHE A 137 -17.56 -24.07 -6.96
CA PHE A 137 -16.34 -23.35 -7.23
C PHE A 137 -16.33 -22.04 -6.43
N ILE A 138 -15.31 -21.87 -5.63
CA ILE A 138 -15.14 -20.68 -4.79
C ILE A 138 -14.08 -19.80 -5.45
N ILE A 139 -14.37 -18.51 -5.61
CA ILE A 139 -13.36 -17.54 -6.09
C ILE A 139 -12.34 -17.33 -4.97
N ARG A 140 -11.14 -17.81 -5.19
CA ARG A 140 -9.96 -17.62 -4.34
C ARG A 140 -8.69 -17.74 -5.19
N VAL A 141 -7.57 -17.52 -4.61
CA VAL A 141 -6.28 -17.84 -5.24
C VAL A 141 -6.13 -19.37 -5.30
N TYR A 142 -5.82 -19.88 -6.46
CA TYR A 142 -5.51 -21.28 -6.71
C TYR A 142 -4.12 -21.41 -7.29
N THR A 143 -3.40 -22.41 -6.88
CA THR A 143 -2.24 -22.90 -7.63
C THR A 143 -2.71 -23.68 -8.86
N GLU A 144 -1.87 -23.79 -9.87
CA GLU A 144 -2.21 -24.57 -11.08
C GLU A 144 -2.56 -26.05 -10.75
N PRO A 145 -1.82 -26.76 -9.87
CA PRO A 145 -2.20 -28.11 -9.44
C PRO A 145 -3.58 -28.19 -8.78
N GLU A 146 -3.91 -27.22 -7.90
CA GLU A 146 -5.24 -27.18 -7.26
C GLU A 146 -6.37 -26.97 -8.27
N LEU A 147 -6.16 -26.11 -9.27
CA LEU A 147 -7.14 -25.91 -10.34
C LEU A 147 -7.33 -27.16 -11.17
N LYS A 148 -6.25 -27.86 -11.54
CA LYS A 148 -6.30 -29.15 -12.24
C LYS A 148 -7.06 -30.17 -11.42
N GLN A 149 -6.82 -30.23 -10.12
CA GLN A 149 -7.54 -31.15 -9.22
C GLN A 149 -9.03 -30.78 -9.11
N THR A 150 -9.35 -29.48 -9.01
CA THR A 150 -10.72 -28.99 -8.83
C THR A 150 -11.56 -29.12 -10.09
N LEU A 151 -11.01 -28.80 -11.24
CA LEU A 151 -11.70 -28.73 -12.52
C LEU A 151 -11.47 -29.94 -13.41
N GLY A 152 -10.35 -30.68 -13.19
CA GLY A 152 -10.01 -31.88 -13.95
C GLY A 152 -10.01 -31.63 -15.47
N ASP A 153 -10.63 -32.51 -16.22
CA ASP A 153 -10.70 -32.43 -17.68
C ASP A 153 -11.52 -31.27 -18.23
N MET A 154 -12.19 -30.52 -17.36
CA MET A 154 -12.90 -29.29 -17.76
C MET A 154 -11.96 -28.12 -17.97
N LEU A 155 -10.83 -28.07 -17.25
CA LEU A 155 -9.91 -26.93 -17.29
C LEU A 155 -9.44 -26.59 -18.73
N PRO A 156 -8.98 -27.54 -19.57
CA PRO A 156 -8.57 -27.22 -20.93
C PRO A 156 -9.75 -26.85 -21.85
N LYS A 157 -11.00 -27.13 -21.44
CA LYS A 157 -12.20 -26.80 -22.22
C LYS A 157 -12.74 -25.40 -21.93
N ILE A 158 -12.27 -24.78 -20.86
CA ILE A 158 -12.69 -23.42 -20.47
C ILE A 158 -11.85 -22.43 -21.27
N GLN A 159 -12.45 -21.83 -22.29
CA GLN A 159 -11.81 -20.80 -23.07
C GLN A 159 -11.54 -19.55 -22.22
N GLY A 160 -10.39 -18.91 -22.45
CA GLY A 160 -10.02 -17.67 -21.76
C GLY A 160 -9.53 -17.87 -20.32
N THR A 161 -9.18 -19.10 -19.94
CA THR A 161 -8.50 -19.36 -18.67
C THR A 161 -7.06 -18.89 -18.78
N HIS A 162 -6.76 -17.76 -18.17
CA HIS A 162 -5.42 -17.20 -18.13
C HIS A 162 -4.81 -17.40 -16.75
N TYR A 163 -3.64 -17.98 -16.75
CA TYR A 163 -2.80 -18.08 -15.55
C TYR A 163 -1.70 -17.05 -15.64
N HIS A 164 -1.50 -16.36 -14.56
CA HIS A 164 -0.37 -15.46 -14.38
C HIS A 164 0.51 -15.94 -13.25
N ASP A 165 1.81 -15.88 -13.42
CA ASP A 165 2.72 -16.02 -12.30
C ASP A 165 2.50 -14.87 -11.33
N VAL A 166 2.57 -15.15 -10.06
CA VAL A 166 2.44 -14.13 -9.00
C VAL A 166 3.47 -13.00 -9.15
N ALA A 167 4.61 -13.33 -9.76
CA ALA A 167 5.68 -12.38 -10.04
C ALA A 167 5.60 -11.77 -11.46
N ASP A 168 4.56 -12.10 -12.24
CA ASP A 168 4.41 -11.55 -13.59
C ASP A 168 4.02 -10.08 -13.52
N PRO A 169 4.84 -9.17 -14.07
CA PRO A 169 4.52 -7.74 -14.11
C PRO A 169 3.22 -7.43 -14.88
N ALA A 170 2.81 -8.33 -15.82
CA ALA A 170 1.55 -8.20 -16.52
C ALA A 170 0.34 -8.45 -15.61
N TRP A 171 0.54 -8.99 -14.43
CA TRP A 171 -0.49 -9.14 -13.42
C TRP A 171 -0.60 -7.85 -12.60
N PHE A 172 -1.11 -6.86 -13.29
CA PHE A 172 -1.36 -5.53 -12.79
C PHE A 172 -2.16 -5.58 -11.48
N GLY A 173 -1.66 -4.88 -10.50
CA GLY A 173 -2.34 -4.62 -9.24
C GLY A 173 -1.81 -5.42 -8.03
N LEU A 174 -1.48 -6.71 -8.15
CA LEU A 174 -0.99 -7.44 -6.97
C LEU A 174 0.43 -7.03 -6.55
N LEU A 175 1.29 -6.70 -7.51
CA LEU A 175 2.64 -6.26 -7.21
C LEU A 175 2.69 -4.81 -6.73
N ASP A 176 1.73 -4.00 -7.19
CA ASP A 176 1.64 -2.59 -6.82
C ASP A 176 0.97 -2.40 -5.46
N PHE A 177 0.16 -3.38 -5.02
CA PHE A 177 -0.35 -3.39 -3.65
C PHE A 177 0.73 -3.79 -2.66
N LYS A 178 0.92 -2.93 -1.68
CA LYS A 178 1.87 -3.11 -0.59
C LYS A 178 1.14 -3.28 0.73
N VAL A 179 1.83 -3.90 1.66
CA VAL A 179 1.34 -4.09 3.03
C VAL A 179 2.36 -3.52 4.00
N LEU A 180 1.91 -2.59 4.81
CA LEU A 180 2.69 -2.01 5.89
C LEU A 180 2.06 -2.42 7.22
N LEU A 181 2.77 -3.26 7.96
CA LEU A 181 2.43 -3.63 9.32
C LEU A 181 3.17 -2.71 10.27
N LEU A 182 2.46 -2.09 11.17
CA LEU A 182 3.00 -1.19 12.18
C LEU A 182 2.73 -1.76 13.57
N GLU A 183 3.75 -1.80 14.40
CA GLU A 183 3.63 -2.15 15.81
C GLU A 183 4.10 -0.97 16.67
N LYS A 184 3.27 -0.54 17.59
CA LYS A 184 3.67 0.42 18.61
C LYS A 184 4.36 -0.33 19.76
N PRO A 185 5.68 -0.16 19.98
CA PRO A 185 6.40 -0.92 20.99
C PRO A 185 5.77 -0.80 22.37
N GLY A 186 5.79 -1.90 23.14
CA GLY A 186 5.27 -1.95 24.50
C GLY A 186 6.13 -1.25 25.57
N GLY A 187 7.24 -0.63 25.19
CA GLY A 187 8.15 0.11 26.07
C GLY A 187 7.82 1.60 26.18
N ALA A 188 8.51 2.31 27.06
CA ALA A 188 8.43 3.76 27.14
C ALA A 188 8.73 4.38 25.74
N PRO A 189 7.99 5.42 25.32
CA PRO A 189 8.26 6.08 24.05
C PRO A 189 9.71 6.53 24.00
N LYS A 190 10.38 6.31 22.87
CA LYS A 190 11.74 6.83 22.68
C LYS A 190 11.73 8.32 22.96
N ALA A 191 12.74 8.83 23.68
CA ALA A 191 12.85 10.22 24.12
C ALA A 191 12.66 11.30 23.01
N GLN A 192 12.69 10.90 21.75
CA GLN A 192 12.39 11.74 20.59
C GLN A 192 10.93 12.23 20.53
N PHE A 193 10.04 11.59 21.30
CA PHE A 193 8.60 11.91 21.35
C PHE A 193 8.16 12.67 22.59
N THR A 194 8.93 12.59 23.66
CA THR A 194 8.68 13.37 24.83
C THR A 194 9.04 14.83 24.55
N GLU A 195 8.02 15.64 24.39
CA GLU A 195 8.12 17.10 24.47
C GLU A 195 8.70 17.88 23.28
N GLN A 196 8.19 17.69 22.09
CA GLN A 196 8.12 18.86 21.22
C GLN A 196 6.84 19.65 21.57
N LYS A 197 6.94 20.47 22.64
CA LYS A 197 5.98 21.54 22.94
C LYS A 197 5.78 22.36 21.68
N GLY A 198 4.62 22.25 21.04
CA GLY A 198 4.28 23.06 19.87
C GLY A 198 3.40 22.38 18.82
N TYR A 199 3.30 21.05 18.78
CA TYR A 199 2.35 20.40 17.90
C TYR A 199 0.98 20.28 18.58
N ARG A 200 0.15 21.32 18.43
CA ARG A 200 -1.29 21.15 18.50
C ARG A 200 -1.72 20.47 17.21
N TRP A 201 -1.86 19.16 17.24
CA TRP A 201 -2.61 18.46 16.23
C TRP A 201 -3.99 19.11 16.18
N TYR A 202 -4.36 19.60 15.02
CA TYR A 202 -5.66 20.22 14.85
C TYR A 202 -6.75 19.21 15.19
N SER A 203 -7.27 19.27 16.41
CA SER A 203 -8.60 18.77 16.70
C SER A 203 -9.54 19.78 16.08
N GLN A 204 -10.02 19.52 14.89
CA GLN A 204 -11.21 20.20 14.44
C GLN A 204 -12.34 19.76 15.35
N LYS A 205 -12.87 20.71 16.11
CA LYS A 205 -14.17 20.58 16.72
C LYS A 205 -15.24 20.61 15.65
#